data_609a046f06d5cd9cc913faa4f4bc093d
#
_entry.id   609a046f06d5cd9cc913faa4f4bc093d
#
_cell.length_a   1.000
_cell.length_b   1.000
_cell.length_c   1.000
_cell.angle_alpha   90.00
_cell.angle_beta   90.00
_cell.angle_gamma   90.00
#
_symmetry.space_group_name_H-M   'P 1'
#
loop_
_entity.id
_entity.type
_entity.pdbx_description
1 polymer ?
#
loop_
_entity_poly.entity_id
_entity_poly.type
_entity_poly.pdbx_seq_one_letter_code
_entity_poly.pdbx_strand_id
1 'polypeptide(L)'
;QKQINEYIGSFEKLNKPIQIPADIGEERLLLPPDLNATGKITIKDLLNPILERGKANAKLQNKSWNQSSEWPDWSVREIDSKYRVIAEIIANLLENACKYTEGDAQIGIFLFNSGIIVCDNGKKIASEEAEKIFRKGYRGNASKNKDGTGVGLFLARKLARKIGGDLYLSENEQDNQQFNSEIQKFKNTNIFCLKLPIEQLHK
;
A
#
# COMPACT_ATOMS: atom_id res chain seq x y z
N GLN A 1 -8.31 -12.97 -16.53
CA GLN A 1 -7.28 -12.41 -17.42
C GLN A 1 -7.78 -11.19 -18.20
N LYS A 2 -8.98 -11.29 -18.79
CA LYS A 2 -9.61 -10.20 -19.54
C LYS A 2 -9.95 -9.01 -18.62
N GLN A 3 -10.56 -9.25 -17.46
CA GLN A 3 -10.91 -8.23 -16.47
C GLN A 3 -9.68 -7.51 -15.89
N ILE A 4 -8.59 -8.23 -15.62
CA ILE A 4 -7.34 -7.61 -15.15
C ILE A 4 -6.73 -6.72 -16.23
N ASN A 5 -6.78 -7.12 -17.50
CA ASN A 5 -6.28 -6.30 -18.61
C ASN A 5 -7.18 -5.09 -18.85
N GLU A 6 -8.51 -5.21 -18.69
CA GLU A 6 -9.47 -4.11 -18.74
C GLU A 6 -9.25 -3.14 -17.57
N TYR A 7 -9.03 -3.65 -16.36
CA TYR A 7 -8.68 -2.84 -15.19
C TYR A 7 -7.36 -2.08 -15.38
N ILE A 8 -6.31 -2.73 -15.89
CA ILE A 8 -5.05 -2.09 -16.25
C ILE A 8 -5.26 -1.10 -17.40
N GLY A 9 -6.05 -1.44 -18.41
CA GLY A 9 -6.37 -0.57 -19.55
C GLY A 9 -7.19 0.66 -19.16
N SER A 10 -8.05 0.58 -18.13
CA SER A 10 -8.79 1.75 -17.63
C SER A 10 -7.85 2.76 -16.96
N PHE A 11 -6.77 2.30 -16.30
CA PHE A 11 -5.70 3.19 -15.83
C PHE A 11 -4.88 3.81 -16.96
N GLU A 12 -4.85 3.21 -18.14
CA GLU A 12 -4.16 3.77 -19.31
C GLU A 12 -4.90 4.96 -19.94
N LYS A 13 -6.19 5.10 -19.64
CA LYS A 13 -7.05 6.21 -20.10
C LYS A 13 -7.34 7.21 -18.98
N LEU A 14 -6.32 7.63 -18.24
CA LEU A 14 -6.40 8.47 -17.02
C LEU A 14 -7.04 9.88 -17.19
N ASN A 15 -7.68 10.14 -18.31
CA ASN A 15 -8.54 11.33 -18.50
C ASN A 15 -10.05 11.03 -18.44
N LYS A 16 -10.45 9.79 -18.04
CA LYS A 16 -11.85 9.41 -17.85
C LYS A 16 -12.04 8.82 -16.46
N PRO A 17 -13.22 8.99 -15.83
CA PRO A 17 -13.57 8.39 -14.54
C PRO A 17 -13.33 6.87 -14.56
N ILE A 18 -12.66 6.34 -13.53
CA ILE A 18 -12.40 4.91 -13.39
C ILE A 18 -13.66 4.26 -12.81
N GLN A 19 -14.40 3.52 -13.63
CA GLN A 19 -15.44 2.63 -13.13
C GLN A 19 -14.81 1.35 -12.63
N ILE A 20 -14.92 1.08 -11.32
CA ILE A 20 -14.50 -0.18 -10.71
C ILE A 20 -15.60 -1.19 -10.96
N PRO A 21 -15.32 -2.34 -11.61
CA PRO A 21 -16.34 -3.39 -11.79
C PRO A 21 -16.87 -3.89 -10.46
N ALA A 22 -18.20 -4.01 -10.33
CA ALA A 22 -18.89 -4.41 -9.12
C ALA A 22 -18.65 -5.89 -8.72
N ASP A 23 -18.04 -6.69 -9.58
CA ASP A 23 -17.78 -8.12 -9.42
C ASP A 23 -16.36 -8.46 -8.88
N ILE A 24 -15.61 -7.45 -8.50
CA ILE A 24 -14.38 -7.66 -7.72
C ILE A 24 -14.83 -7.80 -6.26
N GLY A 25 -15.14 -9.02 -5.88
CA GLY A 25 -15.84 -9.51 -4.68
C GLY A 25 -15.74 -8.67 -3.40
N GLU A 26 -16.67 -8.89 -2.50
CA GLU A 26 -16.85 -8.21 -1.19
C GLU A 26 -15.60 -8.08 -0.31
N GLU A 27 -14.48 -8.69 -0.70
CA GLU A 27 -13.18 -8.67 0.00
C GLU A 27 -12.41 -7.34 -0.11
N ARG A 28 -12.80 -6.40 -0.98
CA ARG A 28 -12.13 -5.09 -1.12
C ARG A 28 -12.75 -4.00 -0.23
N LEU A 29 -12.85 -4.27 1.05
CA LEU A 29 -13.34 -3.30 2.05
C LEU A 29 -12.43 -2.07 2.26
N LEU A 30 -11.25 -2.05 1.67
CA LEU A 30 -10.25 -0.97 1.85
C LEU A 30 -10.19 0.03 0.69
N LEU A 31 -11.07 -0.07 -0.31
CA LEU A 31 -11.10 0.92 -1.39
C LEU A 31 -11.50 2.30 -0.85
N PRO A 32 -10.73 3.35 -1.18
CA PRO A 32 -11.11 4.70 -0.80
C PRO A 32 -12.41 5.09 -1.50
N PRO A 33 -13.26 5.88 -0.84
CA PRO A 33 -14.41 6.45 -1.49
C PRO A 33 -13.94 7.30 -2.67
N ASP A 34 -14.44 6.96 -3.85
CA ASP A 34 -14.39 7.77 -5.06
C ASP A 34 -12.99 8.22 -5.56
N LEU A 35 -12.26 7.26 -6.16
CA LEU A 35 -11.08 7.58 -6.98
C LEU A 35 -11.42 8.48 -8.19
N ASN A 36 -12.71 8.66 -8.51
CA ASN A 36 -13.21 9.45 -9.62
C ASN A 36 -13.56 10.89 -9.24
N ALA A 37 -13.45 11.26 -7.96
CA ALA A 37 -13.76 12.63 -7.53
C ALA A 37 -12.87 13.64 -8.23
N THR A 38 -13.48 14.61 -8.89
CA THR A 38 -12.83 15.74 -9.57
C THR A 38 -12.61 16.88 -8.60
N GLY A 39 -11.68 16.80 -7.70
CA GLY A 39 -11.38 17.87 -6.76
C GLY A 39 -9.91 17.87 -6.36
N LYS A 40 -9.44 18.99 -5.88
CA LYS A 40 -8.15 19.09 -5.22
C LYS A 40 -8.21 18.29 -3.92
N ILE A 41 -7.22 17.46 -3.68
CA ILE A 41 -7.12 16.62 -2.50
C ILE A 41 -5.67 16.60 -2.03
N THR A 42 -5.45 16.41 -0.74
CA THR A 42 -4.11 16.16 -0.20
C THR A 42 -3.87 14.67 0.00
N ILE A 43 -2.61 14.26 0.12
CA ILE A 43 -2.29 12.86 0.49
C ILE A 43 -2.89 12.53 1.86
N LYS A 44 -2.88 13.47 2.78
CA LYS A 44 -3.46 13.31 4.12
C LYS A 44 -4.96 13.00 4.03
N ASP A 45 -5.72 13.78 3.27
CA ASP A 45 -7.17 13.56 3.13
C ASP A 45 -7.46 12.25 2.40
N LEU A 46 -6.63 11.90 1.43
CA LEU A 46 -6.73 10.65 0.67
C LEU A 46 -6.50 9.42 1.54
N LEU A 47 -5.52 9.48 2.45
CA LEU A 47 -5.13 8.34 3.27
C LEU A 47 -5.96 8.21 4.56
N ASN A 48 -6.45 9.28 5.14
CA ASN A 48 -7.18 9.24 6.40
C ASN A 48 -8.29 8.16 6.44
N PRO A 49 -9.20 8.05 5.46
CA PRO A 49 -10.24 7.02 5.47
C PRO A 49 -9.67 5.61 5.45
N ILE A 50 -8.55 5.41 4.74
CA ILE A 50 -7.88 4.10 4.62
C ILE A 50 -7.22 3.72 5.93
N LEU A 51 -6.57 4.67 6.60
CA LEU A 51 -5.93 4.47 7.89
C LEU A 51 -6.95 4.11 8.98
N GLU A 52 -8.07 4.82 9.04
CA GLU A 52 -9.14 4.53 10.00
C GLU A 52 -9.74 3.13 9.77
N ARG A 53 -9.97 2.73 8.53
CA ARG A 53 -10.42 1.36 8.21
C ARG A 53 -9.37 0.32 8.56
N GLY A 54 -8.10 0.56 8.21
CA GLY A 54 -6.98 -0.33 8.54
C GLY A 54 -6.86 -0.54 10.05
N LYS A 55 -6.94 0.54 10.83
CA LYS A 55 -6.93 0.52 12.28
C LYS A 55 -8.12 -0.26 12.86
N ALA A 56 -9.33 -0.03 12.33
CA ALA A 56 -10.53 -0.76 12.75
C ALA A 56 -10.41 -2.26 12.44
N ASN A 57 -9.93 -2.63 11.25
CA ASN A 57 -9.73 -4.01 10.84
C ASN A 57 -8.64 -4.71 11.67
N ALA A 58 -7.53 -4.05 11.95
CA ALA A 58 -6.49 -4.56 12.83
C ALA A 58 -7.06 -4.85 14.23
N LYS A 59 -7.84 -3.92 14.80
CA LYS A 59 -8.51 -4.09 16.10
C LYS A 59 -9.47 -5.28 16.11
N LEU A 60 -10.27 -5.46 15.07
CA LEU A 60 -11.20 -6.59 14.96
C LEU A 60 -10.47 -7.95 14.93
N GLN A 61 -9.23 -7.96 14.45
CA GLN A 61 -8.37 -9.14 14.38
C GLN A 61 -7.39 -9.25 15.56
N ASN A 62 -7.57 -8.48 16.63
CA ASN A 62 -6.68 -8.42 17.82
C ASN A 62 -5.23 -8.09 17.45
N LYS A 63 -5.01 -7.21 16.48
CA LYS A 63 -3.68 -6.76 16.05
C LYS A 63 -3.40 -5.35 16.53
N SER A 64 -2.14 -5.06 16.86
CA SER A 64 -1.69 -3.73 17.25
C SER A 64 -1.50 -2.87 15.99
N TRP A 65 -1.94 -1.62 16.08
CA TRP A 65 -1.82 -0.63 15.03
C TRP A 65 -0.88 0.49 15.43
N ASN A 66 0.05 0.84 14.57
CA ASN A 66 0.99 1.94 14.74
C ASN A 66 1.00 2.82 13.49
N GLN A 67 1.08 4.12 13.68
CA GLN A 67 1.16 5.07 12.57
C GLN A 67 1.97 6.31 12.96
N SER A 68 2.49 7.04 11.96
CA SER A 68 3.13 8.32 12.18
C SER A 68 2.23 9.26 12.95
N SER A 69 2.79 9.90 13.97
CA SER A 69 2.12 10.99 14.70
C SER A 69 2.08 12.28 13.88
N GLU A 70 3.06 12.48 13.02
CA GLU A 70 3.23 13.67 12.21
C GLU A 70 3.03 13.39 10.72
N TRP A 71 2.51 14.40 10.02
CA TRP A 71 2.33 14.39 8.57
C TRP A 71 3.40 15.29 7.95
N PRO A 72 4.28 14.76 7.06
CA PRO A 72 5.26 15.58 6.35
C PRO A 72 4.59 16.67 5.50
N ASP A 73 5.27 17.80 5.31
CA ASP A 73 4.74 18.96 4.57
C ASP A 73 4.22 18.60 3.17
N TRP A 74 4.86 17.66 2.48
CA TRP A 74 4.42 17.22 1.17
C TRP A 74 3.05 16.53 1.18
N SER A 75 2.66 15.94 2.31
CA SER A 75 1.42 15.17 2.44
C SER A 75 0.18 16.04 2.64
N VAL A 76 0.36 17.29 3.06
CA VAL A 76 -0.73 18.25 3.32
C VAL A 76 -0.92 19.26 2.19
N ARG A 77 -0.15 19.16 1.10
CA ARG A 77 -0.33 19.96 -0.11
C ARG A 77 -1.25 19.24 -1.09
N GLU A 78 -1.96 20.03 -1.91
CA GLU A 78 -2.80 19.49 -2.97
C GLU A 78 -1.99 18.72 -4.02
N ILE A 79 -2.52 17.60 -4.47
CA ILE A 79 -1.91 16.72 -5.47
C ILE A 79 -2.73 16.67 -6.76
N ASP A 80 -2.07 16.35 -7.87
CA ASP A 80 -2.73 16.01 -9.12
C ASP A 80 -3.54 14.71 -8.97
N SER A 81 -4.67 14.63 -9.66
CA SER A 81 -5.61 13.50 -9.64
C SER A 81 -4.96 12.15 -9.97
N LYS A 82 -3.92 12.12 -10.80
CA LYS A 82 -3.16 10.89 -11.11
C LYS A 82 -2.54 10.23 -9.88
N TYR A 83 -2.26 11.00 -8.81
CA TYR A 83 -1.68 10.48 -7.58
C TYR A 83 -2.69 9.86 -6.62
N ARG A 84 -4.00 9.94 -6.93
CA ARG A 84 -5.04 9.23 -6.15
C ARG A 84 -4.83 7.71 -6.08
N VAL A 85 -4.11 7.14 -7.04
CA VAL A 85 -3.72 5.72 -7.03
C VAL A 85 -2.86 5.33 -5.82
N ILE A 86 -2.25 6.30 -5.11
CA ILE A 86 -1.53 6.06 -3.85
C ILE A 86 -2.45 5.40 -2.82
N ALA A 87 -3.71 5.81 -2.78
CA ALA A 87 -4.72 5.20 -1.92
C ALA A 87 -4.89 3.69 -2.18
N GLU A 88 -4.97 3.30 -3.45
CA GLU A 88 -5.11 1.90 -3.87
C GLU A 88 -3.85 1.09 -3.51
N ILE A 89 -2.67 1.68 -3.71
CA ILE A 89 -1.40 1.05 -3.32
C ILE A 89 -1.38 0.78 -1.81
N ILE A 90 -1.69 1.79 -1.00
CA ILE A 90 -1.68 1.68 0.46
C ILE A 90 -2.76 0.71 0.95
N ALA A 91 -3.96 0.75 0.37
CA ALA A 91 -5.02 -0.20 0.69
C ALA A 91 -4.58 -1.66 0.47
N ASN A 92 -3.96 -1.96 -0.68
CA ASN A 92 -3.41 -3.29 -0.97
C ASN A 92 -2.33 -3.73 0.04
N LEU A 93 -1.44 -2.82 0.45
CA LEU A 93 -0.40 -3.14 1.42
C LEU A 93 -0.98 -3.42 2.81
N LEU A 94 -1.94 -2.61 3.27
CA LEU A 94 -2.60 -2.80 4.56
C LEU A 94 -3.46 -4.07 4.60
N GLU A 95 -4.16 -4.38 3.50
CA GLU A 95 -4.88 -5.64 3.36
C GLU A 95 -3.93 -6.84 3.47
N ASN A 96 -2.81 -6.80 2.77
CA ASN A 96 -1.79 -7.85 2.88
C ASN A 96 -1.24 -7.96 4.30
N ALA A 97 -0.92 -6.85 4.96
CA ALA A 97 -0.46 -6.85 6.34
C ALA A 97 -1.50 -7.49 7.28
N CYS A 98 -2.78 -7.17 7.13
CA CYS A 98 -3.85 -7.81 7.90
C CYS A 98 -3.98 -9.31 7.59
N LYS A 99 -3.87 -9.70 6.34
CA LYS A 99 -4.10 -11.06 5.87
C LYS A 99 -2.98 -12.03 6.24
N TYR A 100 -1.73 -11.58 6.16
CA TYR A 100 -0.56 -12.43 6.31
C TYR A 100 0.08 -12.40 7.70
N THR A 101 -0.49 -11.65 8.63
CA THR A 101 -0.15 -11.68 10.04
C THR A 101 -1.13 -12.54 10.85
N GLU A 102 -0.72 -13.05 11.99
CA GLU A 102 -1.53 -13.90 12.86
C GLU A 102 -1.36 -13.48 14.33
N GLY A 103 -2.35 -13.81 15.18
CA GLY A 103 -2.32 -13.51 16.62
C GLY A 103 -2.16 -12.01 16.91
N ASP A 104 -1.38 -11.69 17.94
CA ASP A 104 -1.10 -10.33 18.43
C ASP A 104 -0.10 -9.58 17.54
N ALA A 105 -0.26 -9.70 16.24
CA ALA A 105 0.64 -9.08 15.28
C ALA A 105 0.60 -7.55 15.34
N GLN A 106 1.70 -6.95 14.88
CA GLN A 106 1.84 -5.50 14.77
C GLN A 106 1.80 -5.08 13.30
N ILE A 107 0.98 -4.09 13.00
CA ILE A 107 0.90 -3.47 11.68
C ILE A 107 1.25 -2.00 11.85
N GLY A 108 2.10 -1.48 10.98
CA GLY A 108 2.54 -0.09 11.02
C GLY A 108 2.44 0.59 9.65
N ILE A 109 2.12 1.89 9.68
CA ILE A 109 2.23 2.77 8.53
C ILE A 109 2.90 4.07 8.94
N PHE A 110 3.93 4.44 8.21
CA PHE A 110 4.76 5.60 8.53
C PHE A 110 5.03 6.42 7.27
N LEU A 111 4.94 7.74 7.42
CA LEU A 111 5.28 8.70 6.37
C LEU A 111 6.66 9.29 6.65
N PHE A 112 7.45 9.46 5.61
CA PHE A 112 8.79 10.03 5.69
C PHE A 112 9.08 10.91 4.48
N ASN A 113 10.24 11.56 4.44
CA ASN A 113 10.53 12.60 3.45
C ASN A 113 10.43 12.17 1.98
N SER A 114 10.56 10.88 1.68
CA SER A 114 10.55 10.37 0.29
C SER A 114 9.42 9.38 0.00
N GLY A 115 8.48 9.18 0.94
CA GLY A 115 7.39 8.24 0.68
C GLY A 115 6.66 7.71 1.90
N ILE A 116 6.14 6.48 1.76
CA ILE A 116 5.29 5.82 2.74
C ILE A 116 5.81 4.40 2.99
N ILE A 117 5.86 4.00 4.23
CA ILE A 117 6.19 2.64 4.64
C ILE A 117 4.96 1.98 5.22
N VAL A 118 4.71 0.74 4.80
CA VAL A 118 3.80 -0.19 5.48
C VAL A 118 4.63 -1.36 5.97
N CYS A 119 4.52 -1.67 7.25
CA CYS A 119 5.26 -2.78 7.86
C CYS A 119 4.35 -3.69 8.67
N ASP A 120 4.74 -4.95 8.77
CA ASP A 120 4.09 -5.96 9.59
C ASP A 120 5.13 -6.92 10.18
N ASN A 121 4.85 -7.50 11.34
CA ASN A 121 5.68 -8.52 11.96
C ASN A 121 5.16 -9.95 11.70
N GLY A 122 4.52 -10.16 10.58
CA GLY A 122 4.13 -11.48 10.10
C GLY A 122 5.33 -12.37 9.75
N LYS A 123 5.04 -13.49 9.12
CA LYS A 123 6.10 -14.38 8.65
C LYS A 123 7.05 -13.64 7.71
N LYS A 124 8.34 -13.64 8.05
CA LYS A 124 9.38 -12.96 7.26
C LYS A 124 9.39 -13.48 5.82
N ILE A 125 9.34 -12.56 4.87
CA ILE A 125 9.54 -12.84 3.46
C ILE A 125 11.04 -13.05 3.26
N ALA A 126 11.42 -14.18 2.64
CA ALA A 126 12.81 -14.50 2.39
C ALA A 126 13.40 -13.58 1.29
N SER A 127 14.70 -13.26 1.39
CA SER A 127 15.36 -12.38 0.42
C SER A 127 15.23 -12.86 -1.01
N GLU A 128 15.23 -14.18 -1.22
CA GLU A 128 15.03 -14.78 -2.55
C GLU A 128 13.62 -14.58 -3.12
N GLU A 129 12.66 -14.21 -2.27
CA GLU A 129 11.29 -13.91 -2.65
C GLU A 129 11.03 -12.43 -2.86
N ALA A 130 11.90 -11.53 -2.38
CA ALA A 130 11.69 -10.07 -2.32
C ALA A 130 11.27 -9.43 -3.65
N GLU A 131 11.90 -9.84 -4.75
CA GLU A 131 11.49 -9.40 -6.09
C GLU A 131 10.36 -10.26 -6.69
N LYS A 132 10.26 -11.53 -6.28
CA LYS A 132 9.27 -12.47 -6.84
C LYS A 132 7.85 -12.14 -6.38
N ILE A 133 7.67 -11.63 -5.15
CA ILE A 133 6.36 -11.25 -4.60
C ILE A 133 5.63 -10.19 -5.43
N PHE A 134 6.37 -9.41 -6.24
CA PHE A 134 5.82 -8.42 -7.17
C PHE A 134 5.54 -8.98 -8.57
N ARG A 135 5.77 -10.26 -8.82
CA ARG A 135 5.41 -10.90 -10.10
C ARG A 135 3.94 -11.27 -10.11
N LYS A 136 3.29 -11.08 -11.27
CA LYS A 136 1.87 -11.41 -11.44
C LYS A 136 1.58 -12.88 -11.13
N GLY A 137 0.63 -13.12 -10.23
CA GLY A 137 0.21 -14.45 -9.85
C GLY A 137 1.20 -15.19 -8.92
N TYR A 138 2.31 -14.55 -8.52
CA TYR A 138 3.23 -15.17 -7.58
C TYR A 138 2.62 -15.22 -6.18
N ARG A 139 2.79 -16.38 -5.53
CA ARG A 139 2.36 -16.61 -4.16
C ARG A 139 3.52 -17.23 -3.39
N GLY A 140 4.07 -16.47 -2.46
CA GLY A 140 5.18 -16.91 -1.62
C GLY A 140 4.80 -18.06 -0.69
N ASN A 141 5.80 -18.69 -0.09
CA ASN A 141 5.60 -19.82 0.82
C ASN A 141 4.73 -19.49 2.05
N ALA A 142 4.72 -18.24 2.48
CA ALA A 142 3.87 -17.76 3.58
C ALA A 142 2.37 -17.70 3.22
N SER A 143 2.02 -17.69 1.93
CA SER A 143 0.67 -17.45 1.43
C SER A 143 -0.04 -18.67 0.87
N LYS A 144 0.60 -19.85 0.87
CA LYS A 144 0.05 -21.07 0.22
C LYS A 144 -1.32 -21.48 0.75
N ASN A 145 -1.58 -21.26 2.03
CA ASN A 145 -2.80 -21.66 2.73
C ASN A 145 -3.81 -20.51 2.92
N LYS A 146 -3.59 -19.35 2.32
CA LYS A 146 -4.49 -18.18 2.43
C LYS A 146 -5.06 -17.85 1.05
N ASP A 147 -6.33 -17.51 0.96
CA ASP A 147 -6.98 -17.13 -0.29
C ASP A 147 -6.28 -15.93 -0.94
N GLY A 148 -6.24 -15.90 -2.26
CA GLY A 148 -5.70 -14.76 -2.99
C GLY A 148 -5.17 -15.11 -4.36
N THR A 149 -5.21 -14.14 -5.26
CA THR A 149 -4.83 -14.28 -6.67
C THR A 149 -3.34 -14.03 -6.97
N GLY A 150 -2.57 -13.53 -5.98
CA GLY A 150 -1.19 -13.10 -6.20
C GLY A 150 -1.04 -11.88 -7.12
N VAL A 151 -2.10 -11.06 -7.23
CA VAL A 151 -2.12 -9.90 -8.15
C VAL A 151 -1.95 -8.56 -7.41
N GLY A 152 -2.27 -8.49 -6.11
CA GLY A 152 -2.29 -7.24 -5.34
C GLY A 152 -0.95 -6.50 -5.34
N LEU A 153 0.14 -7.14 -4.92
CA LEU A 153 1.48 -6.52 -4.90
C LEU A 153 2.00 -6.20 -6.30
N PHE A 154 1.74 -7.07 -7.29
CA PHE A 154 2.07 -6.78 -8.69
C PHE A 154 1.40 -5.49 -9.17
N LEU A 155 0.11 -5.35 -8.91
CA LEU A 155 -0.67 -4.17 -9.29
C LEU A 155 -0.18 -2.93 -8.54
N ALA A 156 0.01 -3.03 -7.23
CA ALA A 156 0.52 -1.94 -6.40
C ALA A 156 1.86 -1.39 -6.92
N ARG A 157 2.83 -2.27 -7.25
CA ARG A 157 4.13 -1.84 -7.81
C ARG A 157 3.98 -1.24 -9.21
N LYS A 158 3.10 -1.80 -10.04
CA LYS A 158 2.83 -1.25 -11.38
C LYS A 158 2.24 0.16 -11.30
N LEU A 159 1.31 0.39 -10.37
CA LEU A 159 0.73 1.71 -10.12
C LEU A 159 1.77 2.69 -9.58
N ALA A 160 2.61 2.28 -8.63
CA ALA A 160 3.69 3.10 -8.10
C ALA A 160 4.63 3.58 -9.22
N ARG A 161 5.07 2.67 -10.09
CA ARG A 161 5.93 3.00 -11.24
C ARG A 161 5.25 3.91 -12.26
N LYS A 162 3.95 3.74 -12.46
CA LYS A 162 3.19 4.59 -13.38
C LYS A 162 3.14 6.06 -12.95
N ILE A 163 3.16 6.34 -11.65
CA ILE A 163 3.21 7.70 -11.11
C ILE A 163 4.64 8.23 -10.91
N GLY A 164 5.66 7.51 -11.40
CA GLY A 164 7.06 7.92 -11.27
C GLY A 164 7.73 7.54 -9.95
N GLY A 165 7.08 6.72 -9.13
CA GLY A 165 7.61 6.13 -7.91
C GLY A 165 8.09 4.69 -8.08
N ASP A 166 8.28 3.99 -6.99
CA ASP A 166 8.47 2.52 -6.96
C ASP A 166 7.96 1.94 -5.63
N LEU A 167 7.67 0.64 -5.64
CA LEU A 167 7.31 -0.13 -4.45
C LEU A 167 8.26 -1.33 -4.32
N TYR A 168 8.90 -1.48 -3.18
CA TYR A 168 9.84 -2.55 -2.92
C TYR A 168 9.77 -3.05 -1.47
N LEU A 169 10.25 -4.27 -1.24
CA LEU A 169 10.49 -4.80 0.11
C LEU A 169 11.91 -4.39 0.53
N SER A 170 12.04 -3.74 1.67
CA SER A 170 13.35 -3.37 2.21
C SER A 170 14.07 -4.61 2.73
N GLU A 171 15.25 -4.88 2.18
CA GLU A 171 16.13 -5.99 2.58
C GLU A 171 17.28 -5.55 3.46
N ASN A 172 17.62 -4.26 3.46
CA ASN A 172 18.80 -3.72 4.13
C ASN A 172 18.48 -3.12 5.48
N GLU A 173 19.26 -3.48 6.50
CA GLU A 173 19.26 -2.78 7.80
C GLU A 173 19.65 -1.30 7.66
N GLN A 174 20.39 -0.91 6.61
CA GLN A 174 20.78 0.47 6.34
C GLN A 174 19.62 1.32 5.83
N ASP A 175 18.70 0.75 5.02
CA ASP A 175 17.44 1.42 4.69
C ASP A 175 16.61 1.63 5.97
N ASN A 176 16.71 0.70 6.93
CA ASN A 176 16.03 0.78 8.21
C ASN A 176 16.60 1.86 9.14
N GLN A 177 17.88 2.27 9.00
CA GLN A 177 18.49 3.34 9.81
C GLN A 177 17.97 4.74 9.43
N GLN A 178 17.50 4.93 8.20
CA GLN A 178 16.81 6.15 7.79
C GLN A 178 15.38 6.22 8.33
N PHE A 179 14.85 5.09 8.78
CA PHE A 179 13.52 4.98 9.30
C PHE A 179 13.54 5.19 10.81
N ASN A 180 12.76 6.15 11.22
CA ASN A 180 12.53 6.63 12.58
C ASN A 180 12.63 5.53 13.64
N SER A 181 13.03 5.90 14.85
CA SER A 181 13.02 5.05 16.07
C SER A 181 11.70 4.28 16.30
N GLU A 182 10.63 4.70 15.66
CA GLU A 182 9.33 4.04 15.71
C GLU A 182 9.31 2.70 14.97
N ILE A 183 9.97 2.59 13.78
CA ILE A 183 10.03 1.34 13.02
C ILE A 183 11.01 0.35 13.68
N GLN A 184 12.05 0.84 14.31
CA GLN A 184 13.01 0.00 15.04
C GLN A 184 12.39 -0.81 16.19
N LYS A 185 11.20 -0.43 16.66
CA LYS A 185 10.44 -1.19 17.65
C LYS A 185 9.80 -2.46 17.11
N PHE A 186 9.68 -2.56 15.78
CA PHE A 186 9.13 -3.73 15.11
C PHE A 186 10.24 -4.76 14.89
N LYS A 187 10.26 -5.84 15.65
CA LYS A 187 11.20 -6.97 15.45
C LYS A 187 10.70 -7.88 14.32
N ASN A 188 11.63 -8.42 13.53
CA ASN A 188 11.35 -9.40 12.46
C ASN A 188 10.30 -8.95 11.43
N THR A 189 10.41 -7.74 10.94
CA THR A 189 9.35 -7.06 10.21
C THR A 189 9.54 -7.17 8.69
N ASN A 190 8.44 -7.36 7.97
CA ASN A 190 8.38 -7.07 6.53
C ASN A 190 8.17 -5.56 6.37
N ILE A 191 9.02 -4.89 5.61
CA ILE A 191 8.97 -3.44 5.39
C ILE A 191 8.77 -3.16 3.92
N PHE A 192 7.55 -2.78 3.55
CA PHE A 192 7.22 -2.34 2.20
C PHE A 192 7.40 -0.84 2.09
N CYS A 193 8.27 -0.40 1.18
CA CYS A 193 8.59 1.00 0.94
C CYS A 193 7.95 1.46 -0.36
N LEU A 194 7.01 2.39 -0.27
CA LEU A 194 6.48 3.13 -1.41
C LEU A 194 7.26 4.44 -1.55
N LYS A 195 8.20 4.47 -2.49
CA LYS A 195 8.90 5.70 -2.87
C LYS A 195 8.00 6.55 -3.77
N LEU A 196 7.88 7.83 -3.47
CA LEU A 196 7.04 8.77 -4.20
C LEU A 196 7.89 9.83 -4.91
N PRO A 197 7.46 10.32 -6.09
CA PRO A 197 8.11 11.43 -6.79
C PRO A 197 7.68 12.78 -6.18
N ILE A 198 8.12 13.04 -4.94
CA ILE A 198 7.62 14.15 -4.09
C ILE A 198 7.65 15.50 -4.81
N GLU A 199 8.72 15.81 -5.57
CA GLU A 199 8.84 17.07 -6.32
C GLU A 199 7.81 17.23 -7.44
N GLN A 200 7.16 16.14 -7.87
CA GLN A 200 6.18 16.12 -8.96
C GLN A 200 4.75 16.06 -8.46
N LEU A 201 4.51 15.76 -7.18
CA LEU A 201 3.17 15.59 -6.63
C LEU A 201 2.31 16.85 -6.74
N HIS A 202 2.95 18.02 -6.73
CA HIS A 202 2.32 19.34 -6.60
C HIS A 202 2.45 20.19 -7.88
N LYS A 203 2.87 19.59 -8.99
CA LYS A 203 2.94 20.22 -10.31
C LYS A 203 1.66 19.93 -11.07
#